data_3105b297eabe6932b838db172c260050
#
_entry.id   3105b297eabe6932b838db172c260050
#
_cell.length_a   1.000
_cell.length_b   1.000
_cell.length_c   1.000
_cell.angle_alpha   90.00
_cell.angle_beta   90.00
_cell.angle_gamma   90.00
#
_symmetry.space_group_name_H-M   'P 1'
#
loop_
_entity.id
_entity.type
_entity.pdbx_description
1 polymer ?
#
loop_
_entity_poly.entity_id
_entity_poly.type
_entity_poly.pdbx_seq_one_letter_code
_entity_poly.pdbx_strand_id
1 'polypeptide(L)'
;VAGINFKDHDGVQIMKDYMASGSFSRGRESINASAAMVFVGNINQSVESLVKTSHLLAPFPEAMIDSAFFDRFHAYVPGWEIPKMRPEFFTNQYGLIVDYLAEYLREMRKYSFADAIDKWFKLGNNLNQRDTIAVRRTTSGLLKLVCPNGEYTKDSVRKCLEYALET
;
A
#
# COMPACT_ATOMS: atom_id res chain seq x y z
N VAL A 1 -0.35 -8.27 12.21
CA VAL A 1 -1.45 -7.72 13.03
C VAL A 1 -2.41 -8.83 13.48
N ALA A 2 -2.44 -9.98 12.78
CA ALA A 2 -3.26 -11.12 13.20
C ALA A 2 -2.86 -11.59 14.62
N GLY A 3 -3.84 -11.63 15.54
CA GLY A 3 -3.64 -12.02 16.93
C GLY A 3 -3.31 -10.87 17.89
N ILE A 4 -3.18 -9.63 17.44
CA ILE A 4 -3.08 -8.47 18.33
C ILE A 4 -4.50 -8.04 18.72
N ASN A 5 -4.77 -8.11 20.02
CA ASN A 5 -6.03 -7.61 20.57
C ASN A 5 -5.95 -6.09 20.74
N PHE A 6 -6.16 -5.36 19.66
CA PHE A 6 -6.16 -3.91 19.67
C PHE A 6 -7.53 -3.41 20.13
N LYS A 7 -7.61 -2.98 21.37
CA LYS A 7 -8.86 -2.52 22.01
C LYS A 7 -8.99 -1.00 22.08
N ASP A 8 -7.96 -0.29 21.64
CA ASP A 8 -7.90 1.16 21.76
C ASP A 8 -8.53 1.84 20.54
N HIS A 9 -9.77 2.29 20.68
CA HIS A 9 -10.48 3.05 19.65
C HIS A 9 -9.82 4.40 19.35
N ASP A 10 -9.21 5.05 20.35
CA ASP A 10 -8.52 6.34 20.16
C ASP A 10 -7.27 6.15 19.31
N GLY A 11 -6.54 5.05 19.52
CA GLY A 11 -5.40 4.69 18.68
C GLY A 11 -5.80 4.40 17.23
N VAL A 12 -6.95 3.75 16.99
CA VAL A 12 -7.47 3.54 15.62
C VAL A 12 -7.83 4.87 14.97
N GLN A 13 -8.43 5.81 15.72
CA GLN A 13 -8.75 7.13 15.19
C GLN A 13 -7.49 7.92 14.83
N ILE A 14 -6.47 7.90 15.66
CA ILE A 14 -5.16 8.52 15.37
C ILE A 14 -4.56 7.94 14.09
N MET A 15 -4.61 6.62 13.90
CA MET A 15 -4.15 5.99 12.66
C MET A 15 -4.94 6.45 11.44
N LYS A 16 -6.29 6.56 11.53
CA LYS A 16 -7.13 7.07 10.44
C LYS A 16 -6.74 8.49 10.05
N ASP A 17 -6.53 9.37 11.03
CA ASP A 17 -6.17 10.76 10.80
C ASP A 17 -4.79 10.85 10.14
N TYR A 18 -3.83 10.07 10.64
CA TYR A 18 -2.50 9.98 10.06
C TYR A 18 -2.50 9.46 8.62
N MET A 19 -3.24 8.38 8.35
CA MET A 19 -3.35 7.82 6.99
C MET A 19 -3.99 8.80 6.00
N ALA A 20 -4.90 9.65 6.47
CA ALA A 20 -5.58 10.64 5.65
C ALA A 20 -4.72 11.87 5.35
N SER A 21 -4.03 12.42 6.36
CA SER A 21 -3.39 13.75 6.29
C SER A 21 -1.88 13.75 6.47
N GLY A 22 -1.28 12.64 6.94
CA GLY A 22 0.13 12.59 7.35
C GLY A 22 0.39 13.29 8.68
N SER A 23 -0.68 13.66 9.41
CA SER A 23 -0.58 14.33 10.70
C SER A 23 -1.52 13.68 11.73
N PHE A 24 -1.17 13.81 12.98
CA PHE A 24 -2.01 13.39 14.10
C PHE A 24 -1.83 14.31 15.30
N SER A 25 -2.83 14.38 16.15
CA SER A 25 -2.79 15.21 17.37
C SER A 25 -2.34 14.38 18.56
N ARG A 26 -1.41 14.94 19.34
CA ARG A 26 -1.02 14.42 20.65
C ARG A 26 -1.23 15.49 21.70
N GLY A 27 -2.33 15.40 22.43
CA GLY A 27 -2.75 16.46 23.35
C GLY A 27 -3.11 17.73 22.58
N ARG A 28 -2.37 18.82 22.80
CA ARG A 28 -2.58 20.12 22.14
C ARG A 28 -1.68 20.34 20.92
N GLU A 29 -0.78 19.43 20.64
CA GLU A 29 0.18 19.56 19.54
C GLU A 29 -0.24 18.71 18.34
N SER A 30 -0.11 19.29 17.14
CA SER A 30 -0.24 18.56 15.87
C SER A 30 1.16 18.13 15.40
N ILE A 31 1.34 16.85 15.19
CA ILE A 31 2.60 16.24 14.75
C ILE A 31 2.46 15.79 13.31
N ASN A 32 3.33 16.29 12.45
CA ASN A 32 3.46 15.85 11.08
C ASN A 32 4.51 14.74 10.98
N ALA A 33 4.20 13.69 10.26
CA ALA A 33 5.14 12.61 10.01
C ALA A 33 5.01 12.11 8.56
N SER A 34 6.02 11.39 8.09
CA SER A 34 6.09 10.91 6.71
C SER A 34 6.32 9.40 6.61
N ALA A 35 6.09 8.65 7.67
CA ALA A 35 6.23 7.20 7.66
C ALA A 35 5.11 6.55 6.84
N ALA A 36 5.42 5.50 6.08
CA ALA A 36 4.41 4.65 5.49
C ALA A 36 3.91 3.64 6.54
N MET A 37 2.61 3.34 6.51
CA MET A 37 2.01 2.30 7.35
C MET A 37 1.83 1.03 6.54
N VAL A 38 2.35 -0.08 7.03
CA VAL A 38 2.20 -1.39 6.42
C VAL A 38 1.63 -2.35 7.46
N PHE A 39 0.55 -3.03 7.10
CA PHE A 39 -0.08 -4.04 7.93
C PHE A 39 0.24 -5.42 7.36
N VAL A 40 0.76 -6.31 8.19
CA VAL A 40 1.06 -7.69 7.81
C VAL A 40 0.27 -8.63 8.71
N GLY A 41 -0.43 -9.56 8.12
CA GLY A 41 -1.25 -10.52 8.84
C GLY A 41 -1.32 -11.86 8.12
N ASN A 42 -1.76 -12.88 8.84
CA ASN A 42 -2.01 -14.21 8.29
C ASN A 42 -3.52 -14.45 8.21
N ILE A 43 -3.95 -15.08 7.13
CA ILE A 43 -5.28 -15.66 7.04
C ILE A 43 -5.22 -17.09 7.59
N ASN A 44 -6.16 -17.42 8.49
CA ASN A 44 -6.18 -18.74 9.17
C ASN A 44 -7.07 -19.75 8.44
N GLN A 45 -7.64 -19.38 7.30
CA GLN A 45 -8.53 -20.19 6.48
C GLN A 45 -8.06 -20.14 5.03
N SER A 46 -8.56 -21.02 4.17
CA SER A 46 -8.32 -20.89 2.74
C SER A 46 -8.98 -19.59 2.21
N VAL A 47 -8.37 -18.97 1.22
CA VAL A 47 -8.90 -17.75 0.58
C VAL A 47 -10.34 -17.97 0.08
N GLU A 48 -10.59 -19.11 -0.56
CA GLU A 48 -11.92 -19.47 -1.05
C GLU A 48 -12.98 -19.54 0.06
N SER A 49 -12.61 -20.13 1.22
CA SER A 49 -13.51 -20.19 2.37
C SER A 49 -13.76 -18.80 2.93
N LEU A 50 -12.69 -18.01 3.09
CA LEU A 50 -12.79 -16.67 3.65
C LEU A 50 -13.65 -15.74 2.80
N VAL A 51 -13.51 -15.77 1.49
CA VAL A 51 -14.33 -14.97 0.55
C VAL A 51 -15.79 -15.38 0.56
N LYS A 52 -16.08 -16.70 0.75
CA LYS A 52 -17.48 -17.20 0.81
C LYS A 52 -18.17 -16.91 2.13
N THR A 53 -17.45 -16.86 3.23
CA THR A 53 -18.02 -16.75 4.58
C THR A 53 -17.84 -15.40 5.24
N SER A 54 -16.90 -14.58 4.75
CA SER A 54 -16.54 -13.29 5.33
C SER A 54 -15.87 -12.39 4.26
N HIS A 55 -14.75 -11.78 4.58
CA HIS A 55 -13.96 -10.94 3.71
C HIS A 55 -12.46 -11.07 4.02
N LEU A 56 -11.60 -10.70 3.07
CA LEU A 56 -10.14 -10.83 3.18
C LEU A 56 -9.51 -9.99 4.31
N LEU A 57 -10.23 -9.00 4.82
CA LEU A 57 -9.79 -8.14 5.92
C LEU A 57 -10.25 -8.64 7.30
N ALA A 58 -10.98 -9.77 7.37
CA ALA A 58 -11.45 -10.37 8.61
C ALA A 58 -10.33 -10.68 9.65
N PRO A 59 -9.07 -10.95 9.26
CA PRO A 59 -7.99 -11.14 10.23
C PRO A 59 -7.58 -9.88 11.03
N PHE A 60 -8.08 -8.70 10.66
CA PHE A 60 -7.83 -7.49 11.43
C PHE A 60 -8.55 -7.53 12.78
N PRO A 61 -8.02 -6.84 13.83
CA PRO A 61 -8.73 -6.64 15.08
C PRO A 61 -10.10 -5.98 14.85
N GLU A 62 -11.11 -6.36 15.62
CA GLU A 62 -12.48 -5.86 15.48
C GLU A 62 -12.56 -4.33 15.49
N ALA A 63 -11.78 -3.67 16.34
CA ALA A 63 -11.71 -2.21 16.41
C ALA A 63 -11.21 -1.54 15.11
N MET A 64 -10.55 -2.29 14.23
CA MET A 64 -10.04 -1.83 12.93
C MET A 64 -10.95 -2.24 11.77
N ILE A 65 -11.94 -3.10 12.00
CA ILE A 65 -12.91 -3.52 10.98
C ILE A 65 -13.95 -2.41 10.81
N ASP A 66 -13.57 -1.41 10.03
CA ASP A 66 -14.34 -0.21 9.76
C ASP A 66 -14.08 0.24 8.32
N SER A 67 -15.15 0.51 7.59
CA SER A 67 -15.08 0.95 6.20
C SER A 67 -14.23 2.21 6.05
N ALA A 68 -14.35 3.16 6.99
CA ALA A 68 -13.54 4.38 6.96
C ALA A 68 -12.05 4.13 7.19
N PHE A 69 -11.68 3.06 7.91
CA PHE A 69 -10.29 2.64 8.06
C PHE A 69 -9.77 1.99 6.77
N PHE A 70 -10.53 1.07 6.20
CA PHE A 70 -10.13 0.34 5.00
C PHE A 70 -10.07 1.23 3.74
N ASP A 71 -10.96 2.20 3.63
CA ASP A 71 -10.95 3.20 2.55
C ASP A 71 -9.64 4.04 2.47
N ARG A 72 -8.79 3.93 3.49
CA ARG A 72 -7.48 4.62 3.51
C ARG A 72 -6.33 3.74 3.08
N PHE A 73 -6.57 2.47 2.82
CA PHE A 73 -5.55 1.60 2.23
C PHE A 73 -5.33 1.99 0.77
N HIS A 74 -4.08 2.03 0.37
CA HIS A 74 -3.72 2.37 -0.99
C HIS A 74 -3.49 1.13 -1.86
N ALA A 75 -3.15 0.01 -1.24
CA ALA A 75 -2.94 -1.26 -1.91
C ALA A 75 -3.15 -2.43 -0.95
N TYR A 76 -3.64 -3.53 -1.46
CA TYR A 76 -3.72 -4.82 -0.79
C TYR A 76 -2.87 -5.83 -1.56
N VAL A 77 -1.87 -6.41 -0.92
CA VAL A 77 -0.99 -7.39 -1.55
C VAL A 77 -1.39 -8.79 -1.10
N PRO A 78 -1.82 -9.67 -2.01
CA PRO A 78 -2.23 -11.04 -1.71
C PRO A 78 -1.00 -11.90 -1.39
N GLY A 79 -0.63 -11.96 -0.11
CA GLY A 79 0.57 -12.68 0.36
C GLY A 79 0.59 -14.17 0.00
N TRP A 80 -0.56 -14.79 -0.25
CA TRP A 80 -0.66 -16.19 -0.69
C TRP A 80 -0.18 -16.41 -2.14
N GLU A 81 -0.10 -15.36 -2.96
CA GLU A 81 0.44 -15.41 -4.32
C GLU A 81 1.96 -15.23 -4.34
N ILE A 82 2.54 -14.74 -3.25
CA ILE A 82 3.98 -14.57 -3.13
C ILE A 82 4.61 -15.95 -2.91
N PRO A 83 5.58 -16.37 -3.73
CA PRO A 83 6.26 -17.64 -3.57
C PRO A 83 6.90 -17.77 -2.19
N LYS A 84 6.70 -18.92 -1.53
CA LYS A 84 7.40 -19.21 -0.27
C LYS A 84 8.90 -19.22 -0.50
N MET A 85 9.66 -18.67 0.45
CA MET A 85 11.12 -18.68 0.39
C MET A 85 11.63 -20.12 0.26
N ARG A 86 12.54 -20.31 -0.71
CA ARG A 86 13.20 -21.57 -0.99
C ARG A 86 14.72 -21.35 -1.09
N PRO A 87 15.55 -22.37 -0.81
CA PRO A 87 17.01 -22.25 -0.94
C PRO A 87 17.47 -21.75 -2.30
N GLU A 88 16.73 -22.10 -3.38
CA GLU A 88 17.04 -21.71 -4.77
C GLU A 88 16.92 -20.21 -5.03
N PHE A 89 16.24 -19.47 -4.15
CA PHE A 89 16.10 -18.01 -4.25
C PHE A 89 17.29 -17.25 -3.67
N PHE A 90 18.17 -17.94 -2.95
CA PHE A 90 19.39 -17.34 -2.44
C PHE A 90 20.50 -17.44 -3.48
N THR A 91 21.23 -16.36 -3.64
CA THR A 91 22.41 -16.32 -4.52
C THR A 91 23.69 -16.29 -3.71
N ASN A 92 24.73 -16.91 -4.24
CA ASN A 92 26.11 -16.78 -3.74
C ASN A 92 26.88 -15.66 -4.46
N GLN A 93 26.21 -14.92 -5.35
CA GLN A 93 26.77 -13.78 -6.06
C GLN A 93 26.60 -12.48 -5.28
N TYR A 94 27.30 -11.44 -5.69
CA TYR A 94 27.12 -10.10 -5.15
C TYR A 94 25.68 -9.61 -5.41
N GLY A 95 25.06 -9.05 -4.38
CA GLY A 95 23.74 -8.45 -4.46
C GLY A 95 23.79 -6.94 -4.32
N LEU A 96 22.63 -6.30 -4.55
CA LEU A 96 22.48 -4.87 -4.28
C LEU A 96 22.56 -4.62 -2.77
N ILE A 97 23.30 -3.60 -2.37
CA ILE A 97 23.38 -3.16 -0.97
C ILE A 97 22.03 -2.60 -0.56
N VAL A 98 21.40 -3.23 0.45
CA VAL A 98 20.05 -2.87 0.92
C VAL A 98 20.00 -1.45 1.48
N ASP A 99 21.06 -1.01 2.16
CA ASP A 99 21.15 0.34 2.71
C ASP A 99 21.12 1.41 1.60
N TYR A 100 21.81 1.15 0.50
CA TYR A 100 21.76 2.02 -0.68
C TYR A 100 20.34 2.06 -1.28
N LEU A 101 19.69 0.90 -1.41
CA LEU A 101 18.30 0.82 -1.89
C LEU A 101 17.34 1.60 -0.97
N ALA A 102 17.51 1.49 0.33
CA ALA A 102 16.69 2.21 1.31
C ALA A 102 16.82 3.74 1.15
N GLU A 103 18.06 4.26 1.05
CA GLU A 103 18.29 5.69 0.83
C GLU A 103 17.78 6.15 -0.55
N TYR A 104 17.97 5.34 -1.57
CA TYR A 104 17.42 5.62 -2.89
C TYR A 104 15.89 5.74 -2.87
N LEU A 105 15.20 4.77 -2.26
CA LEU A 105 13.72 4.81 -2.13
C LEU A 105 13.26 5.98 -1.27
N ARG A 106 14.05 6.35 -0.25
CA ARG A 106 13.79 7.53 0.57
C ARG A 106 13.86 8.81 -0.25
N GLU A 107 14.85 8.95 -1.12
CA GLU A 107 14.96 10.09 -2.03
C GLU A 107 13.81 10.13 -3.03
N MET A 108 13.43 8.98 -3.59
CA MET A 108 12.32 8.86 -4.54
C MET A 108 10.96 9.24 -3.95
N ARG A 109 10.81 9.30 -2.63
CA ARG A 109 9.58 9.80 -1.98
C ARG A 109 9.31 11.28 -2.24
N LYS A 110 10.32 12.06 -2.56
CA LYS A 110 10.21 13.50 -2.87
C LYS A 110 9.56 13.75 -4.22
N TYR A 111 9.51 12.77 -5.09
CA TYR A 111 8.94 12.86 -6.44
C TYR A 111 7.56 12.23 -6.50
N SER A 112 6.71 12.69 -7.41
CA SER A 112 5.41 12.09 -7.72
C SER A 112 5.28 11.86 -9.22
N PHE A 113 4.87 10.66 -9.60
CA PHE A 113 4.51 10.32 -10.98
C PHE A 113 3.01 10.08 -11.12
N ALA A 114 2.20 10.59 -10.19
CA ALA A 114 0.75 10.41 -10.18
C ALA A 114 0.08 10.96 -11.43
N ASP A 115 0.62 12.05 -12.01
CA ASP A 115 0.10 12.69 -13.20
C ASP A 115 0.48 11.98 -14.51
N ALA A 116 1.32 10.93 -14.42
CA ALA A 116 1.69 10.10 -15.56
C ALA A 116 0.46 9.45 -16.23
N ILE A 117 -0.55 9.13 -15.44
CA ILE A 117 -1.80 8.53 -15.93
C ILE A 117 -2.48 9.47 -16.92
N ASP A 118 -2.61 10.76 -16.59
CA ASP A 118 -3.39 11.73 -17.34
C ASP A 118 -2.82 12.03 -18.74
N LYS A 119 -1.56 11.62 -19.01
CA LYS A 119 -0.95 11.76 -20.33
C LYS A 119 -1.61 10.85 -21.39
N TRP A 120 -2.12 9.69 -20.97
CA TRP A 120 -2.61 8.67 -21.91
C TRP A 120 -3.90 7.98 -21.50
N PHE A 121 -4.32 8.10 -20.25
CA PHE A 121 -5.47 7.39 -19.70
C PHE A 121 -6.35 8.32 -18.90
N LYS A 122 -7.62 7.95 -18.79
CA LYS A 122 -8.61 8.61 -17.94
C LYS A 122 -9.20 7.55 -17.01
N LEU A 123 -9.19 7.82 -15.72
CA LEU A 123 -9.84 6.96 -14.73
C LEU A 123 -11.36 7.01 -14.89
N GLY A 124 -12.02 5.89 -14.70
CA GLY A 124 -13.47 5.77 -14.81
C GLY A 124 -14.21 6.51 -13.70
N ASN A 125 -15.46 6.82 -13.93
CA ASN A 125 -16.34 7.52 -12.97
C ASN A 125 -16.87 6.60 -11.85
N ASN A 126 -16.56 5.31 -11.91
CA ASN A 126 -16.91 4.32 -10.90
C ASN A 126 -15.99 4.35 -9.67
N LEU A 127 -14.86 5.04 -9.76
CA LEU A 127 -13.93 5.23 -8.64
C LEU A 127 -14.37 6.45 -7.82
N ASN A 128 -14.46 6.28 -6.51
CA ASN A 128 -14.65 7.41 -5.62
C ASN A 128 -13.32 8.21 -5.47
N GLN A 129 -13.34 9.30 -4.72
CA GLN A 129 -12.16 10.16 -4.55
C GLN A 129 -11.00 9.42 -3.87
N ARG A 130 -11.28 8.56 -2.89
CA ARG A 130 -10.26 7.80 -2.15
C ARG A 130 -9.63 6.73 -3.04
N ASP A 131 -10.46 6.00 -3.80
CA ASP A 131 -9.98 5.01 -4.78
C ASP A 131 -9.08 5.67 -5.82
N THR A 132 -9.49 6.82 -6.34
CA THR A 132 -8.71 7.60 -7.28
C THR A 132 -7.34 7.97 -6.71
N ILE A 133 -7.28 8.41 -5.46
CA ILE A 133 -6.01 8.73 -4.77
C ILE A 133 -5.17 7.46 -4.59
N ALA A 134 -5.77 6.35 -4.19
CA ALA A 134 -5.09 5.07 -3.99
C ALA A 134 -4.46 4.58 -5.30
N VAL A 135 -5.23 4.52 -6.37
CA VAL A 135 -4.76 4.11 -7.70
C VAL A 135 -3.61 5.01 -8.19
N ARG A 136 -3.76 6.33 -8.07
CA ARG A 136 -2.71 7.28 -8.50
C ARG A 136 -1.42 7.12 -7.68
N ARG A 137 -1.52 6.94 -6.37
CA ARG A 137 -0.35 6.74 -5.49
C ARG A 137 0.32 5.41 -5.76
N THR A 138 -0.43 4.35 -5.91
CA THR A 138 0.10 3.01 -6.21
C THR A 138 0.77 2.99 -7.59
N THR A 139 0.14 3.54 -8.61
CA THR A 139 0.75 3.68 -9.96
C THR A 139 2.05 4.48 -9.90
N SER A 140 2.05 5.62 -9.17
CA SER A 140 3.27 6.42 -8.98
C SER A 140 4.37 5.64 -8.28
N GLY A 141 4.03 4.86 -7.25
CA GLY A 141 4.97 4.00 -6.54
C GLY A 141 5.59 2.94 -7.45
N LEU A 142 4.77 2.23 -8.22
CA LEU A 142 5.22 1.22 -9.17
C LEU A 142 6.11 1.83 -10.27
N LEU A 143 5.73 2.98 -10.82
CA LEU A 143 6.55 3.68 -11.82
C LEU A 143 7.93 4.09 -11.28
N LYS A 144 8.04 4.48 -10.02
CA LYS A 144 9.34 4.77 -9.39
C LYS A 144 10.25 3.55 -9.31
N LEU A 145 9.68 2.36 -9.17
CA LEU A 145 10.44 1.11 -9.13
C LEU A 145 10.89 0.65 -10.52
N VAL A 146 10.02 0.77 -11.53
CA VAL A 146 10.32 0.26 -12.88
C VAL A 146 10.94 1.29 -13.81
N CYS A 147 10.72 2.59 -13.55
CA CYS A 147 11.23 3.71 -14.33
C CYS A 147 11.84 4.78 -13.41
N PRO A 148 12.91 4.44 -12.68
CA PRO A 148 13.48 5.31 -11.64
C PRO A 148 14.03 6.64 -12.17
N ASN A 149 14.42 6.70 -13.43
CA ASN A 149 14.88 7.91 -14.09
C ASN A 149 13.74 8.87 -14.50
N GLY A 150 12.48 8.49 -14.27
CA GLY A 150 11.31 9.28 -14.67
C GLY A 150 10.96 9.21 -16.16
N GLU A 151 11.67 8.38 -16.93
CA GLU A 151 11.39 8.14 -18.35
C GLU A 151 10.48 6.92 -18.50
N TYR A 152 9.18 7.17 -18.54
CA TYR A 152 8.17 6.11 -18.67
C TYR A 152 7.42 6.23 -20.00
N THR A 153 7.09 5.08 -20.57
CA THR A 153 6.31 4.93 -21.80
C THR A 153 4.82 4.73 -21.46
N LYS A 154 3.96 4.88 -22.49
CA LYS A 154 2.53 4.54 -22.35
C LYS A 154 2.31 3.12 -21.85
N ASP A 155 3.13 2.15 -22.31
CA ASP A 155 3.01 0.74 -21.88
C ASP A 155 3.43 0.54 -20.42
N SER A 156 4.50 1.21 -19.97
CA SER A 156 4.90 1.19 -18.56
C SER A 156 3.80 1.73 -17.65
N VAL A 157 3.19 2.87 -18.03
CA VAL A 157 2.08 3.45 -17.26
C VAL A 157 0.87 2.55 -17.27
N ARG A 158 0.52 1.94 -18.42
CA ARG A 158 -0.59 1.00 -18.53
C ARG A 158 -0.44 -0.18 -17.58
N LYS A 159 0.71 -0.85 -17.61
CA LYS A 159 0.98 -2.00 -16.74
C LYS A 159 0.91 -1.64 -15.25
N CYS A 160 1.55 -0.53 -14.86
CA CYS A 160 1.50 -0.08 -13.48
C CYS A 160 0.09 0.32 -13.05
N LEU A 161 -0.72 0.89 -13.95
CA LEU A 161 -2.11 1.25 -13.68
C LEU A 161 -2.99 0.00 -13.55
N GLU A 162 -2.83 -1.01 -14.41
CA GLU A 162 -3.53 -2.29 -14.31
C GLU A 162 -3.29 -2.94 -12.95
N TYR A 163 -2.04 -3.06 -12.51
CA TYR A 163 -1.72 -3.57 -11.16
C TYR A 163 -2.33 -2.71 -10.05
N ALA A 164 -2.29 -1.40 -10.18
CA ALA A 164 -2.85 -0.49 -9.17
C ALA A 164 -4.38 -0.56 -9.08
N LEU A 165 -5.07 -0.99 -10.11
CA LEU A 165 -6.52 -1.20 -10.13
C LEU A 165 -6.92 -2.56 -9.54
N GLU A 166 -6.00 -3.54 -9.54
CA GLU A 166 -6.23 -4.88 -8.97
C GLU A 166 -5.93 -4.93 -7.47
N THR A 167 -5.08 -4.05 -6.95
CA THR A 167 -4.67 -4.00 -5.53
C THR A 167 -5.57 -3.07 -4.72
#